data_afe125b36bc52dad95c49b2f4f7d5b19
#
_entry.id   afe125b36bc52dad95c49b2f4f7d5b19
#
_cell.length_a   1.000
_cell.length_b   1.000
_cell.length_c   1.000
_cell.angle_alpha   90.00
_cell.angle_beta   90.00
_cell.angle_gamma   90.00
#
_symmetry.space_group_name_H-M   'P 1'
#
loop_
_entity.id
_entity.type
_entity.pdbx_description
1 polymer ?
#
loop_
_entity_poly.entity_id
_entity_poly.type
_entity_poly.pdbx_seq_one_letter_code
_entity_poly.pdbx_strand_id
1 'polypeptide(L)'
;GSHLQEIDRKRGERIRVEANIENPFALAKTEVTLGQFRAFMQETKYQSVVGTFQGKPLVGCNFFDGKSYGYIAAHNWENPGYPQREDAPVVCVSWSDAKAYAEWLSNKTGRKYRIPSTVEFEYASRGGRDTPWFWGTNSEEACKYANIGDRTFNRQFPNRPSFPCDDGYVYTAAVGRFAPNPFGLYDMIGNAWEWTNDCFHANLSVSPVDGSSWEAADEGDCNFRTPKGGSWISGIGWSRAAVRSRDGAHYKSFMLGFRLAAEVDK
;
A
#
# COMPACT_ATOMS: atom_id res chain seq x y z
N GLY A 1 -9.08 -8.28 -9.76
CA GLY A 1 -8.45 -9.50 -10.27
C GLY A 1 -7.70 -9.29 -11.58
N SER A 2 -6.94 -10.30 -12.04
CA SER A 2 -6.03 -10.21 -13.19
C SER A 2 -6.47 -11.10 -14.37
N HIS A 3 -6.06 -10.73 -15.60
CA HIS A 3 -6.23 -11.58 -16.77
C HIS A 3 -5.44 -12.89 -16.68
N LEU A 4 -5.90 -13.95 -17.39
CA LEU A 4 -5.23 -15.25 -17.40
C LEU A 4 -3.77 -15.20 -17.87
N GLN A 5 -3.46 -14.29 -18.79
CA GLN A 5 -2.14 -14.12 -19.41
C GLN A 5 -1.29 -13.04 -18.72
N GLU A 6 -1.78 -12.47 -17.62
CA GLU A 6 -1.03 -11.44 -16.93
C GLU A 6 0.24 -12.00 -16.30
N ILE A 7 1.35 -11.28 -16.48
CA ILE A 7 2.67 -11.69 -16.01
C ILE A 7 2.66 -11.95 -14.50
N ASP A 8 3.27 -13.08 -14.08
CA ASP A 8 3.41 -13.47 -12.67
C ASP A 8 2.11 -13.48 -11.86
N ARG A 9 0.99 -13.78 -12.50
CA ARG A 9 -0.34 -13.85 -11.90
C ARG A 9 -0.37 -14.74 -10.67
N LYS A 10 -0.76 -14.22 -9.52
CA LYS A 10 -0.82 -14.96 -8.26
C LYS A 10 -2.16 -15.70 -8.12
N ARG A 11 -2.18 -16.75 -7.29
CA ARG A 11 -3.39 -17.57 -7.09
C ARG A 11 -4.58 -16.75 -6.55
N GLY A 12 -4.31 -15.78 -5.68
CA GLY A 12 -5.33 -14.89 -5.09
C GLY A 12 -5.95 -13.85 -6.04
N GLU A 13 -5.43 -13.72 -7.27
CA GLU A 13 -5.91 -12.77 -8.29
C GLU A 13 -6.74 -13.43 -9.38
N ARG A 14 -6.95 -14.75 -9.33
CA ARG A 14 -7.50 -15.53 -10.45
C ARG A 14 -8.94 -15.23 -10.79
N ILE A 15 -9.71 -14.73 -9.82
CA ILE A 15 -11.11 -14.37 -10.01
C ILE A 15 -11.16 -12.89 -10.35
N ARG A 16 -11.66 -12.57 -11.53
CA ARG A 16 -12.03 -11.21 -11.92
C ARG A 16 -13.48 -10.98 -11.53
N VAL A 17 -13.70 -9.93 -10.79
CA VAL A 17 -15.03 -9.46 -10.41
C VAL A 17 -15.22 -8.11 -11.09
N GLU A 18 -16.33 -7.95 -11.79
CA GLU A 18 -16.77 -6.65 -12.30
C GLU A 18 -17.36 -5.86 -11.13
N ALA A 19 -16.78 -4.70 -10.85
CA ALA A 19 -17.23 -3.84 -9.77
C ALA A 19 -17.76 -2.52 -10.35
N ASN A 20 -18.89 -2.06 -9.82
CA ASN A 20 -19.49 -0.78 -10.12
C ASN A 20 -19.49 0.08 -8.84
N ILE A 21 -18.57 1.02 -8.75
CA ILE A 21 -18.46 1.90 -7.58
C ILE A 21 -19.61 2.92 -7.65
N GLU A 22 -20.64 2.67 -6.85
CA GLU A 22 -21.90 3.43 -6.89
C GLU A 22 -21.80 4.82 -6.25
N ASN A 23 -20.97 4.93 -5.22
CA ASN A 23 -20.78 6.18 -4.50
C ASN A 23 -19.49 6.86 -4.93
N PRO A 24 -19.53 8.15 -5.30
CA PRO A 24 -18.32 8.89 -5.61
C PRO A 24 -17.44 9.00 -4.35
N PHE A 25 -16.14 8.90 -4.55
CA PHE A 25 -15.16 9.07 -3.50
C PHE A 25 -13.99 9.90 -3.99
N ALA A 26 -13.34 10.61 -3.08
CA ALA A 26 -12.05 11.23 -3.33
C ALA A 26 -10.94 10.33 -2.80
N LEU A 27 -9.83 10.24 -3.52
CA LEU A 27 -8.64 9.55 -3.07
C LEU A 27 -7.49 10.56 -2.96
N ALA A 28 -6.70 10.47 -1.90
CA ALA A 28 -5.50 11.29 -1.76
C ALA A 28 -4.56 11.05 -2.95
N LYS A 29 -4.01 12.14 -3.50
CA LYS A 29 -3.13 12.07 -4.69
C LYS A 29 -1.88 11.23 -4.45
N THR A 30 -1.41 11.20 -3.21
CA THR A 30 -0.20 10.53 -2.76
C THR A 30 -0.47 9.75 -1.47
N GLU A 31 0.49 8.96 -1.03
CA GLU A 31 0.53 8.39 0.32
C GLU A 31 0.60 9.50 1.37
N VAL A 32 0.22 9.19 2.61
CA VAL A 32 0.48 10.06 3.77
C VAL A 32 1.97 10.13 4.03
N THR A 33 2.51 11.34 4.13
CA THR A 33 3.95 11.56 4.32
C THR A 33 4.39 11.39 5.78
N LEU A 34 5.70 11.18 5.98
CA LEU A 34 6.31 11.16 7.31
C LEU A 34 6.00 12.45 8.08
N GLY A 35 6.12 13.63 7.44
CA GLY A 35 5.83 14.92 8.07
C GLY A 35 4.37 15.06 8.50
N GLN A 36 3.44 14.60 7.66
CA GLN A 36 2.02 14.61 7.99
C GLN A 36 1.69 13.67 9.18
N PHE A 37 2.26 12.47 9.18
CA PHE A 37 2.07 11.54 10.28
C PHE A 37 2.72 12.03 11.57
N ARG A 38 3.89 12.67 11.48
CA ARG A 38 4.57 13.32 12.60
C ARG A 38 3.68 14.38 13.27
N ALA A 39 2.99 15.21 12.49
CA ALA A 39 2.06 16.20 13.01
C ALA A 39 0.92 15.54 13.82
N PHE A 40 0.34 14.45 13.32
CA PHE A 40 -0.65 13.64 14.05
C PHE A 40 -0.09 13.13 15.39
N MET A 41 1.08 12.51 15.37
CA MET A 41 1.71 11.96 16.58
C MET A 41 2.03 13.04 17.62
N GLN A 42 2.49 14.20 17.16
CA GLN A 42 2.80 15.34 18.04
C GLN A 42 1.56 15.94 18.68
N GLU A 43 0.47 16.09 17.93
CA GLU A 43 -0.78 16.69 18.39
C GLU A 43 -1.54 15.75 19.35
N THR A 44 -1.62 14.47 19.01
CA THR A 44 -2.47 13.52 19.74
C THR A 44 -1.76 12.75 20.84
N LYS A 45 -0.43 12.64 20.79
CA LYS A 45 0.36 11.73 21.64
C LYS A 45 -0.09 10.28 21.52
N TYR A 46 -0.61 9.92 20.33
CA TYR A 46 -1.13 8.59 20.04
C TYR A 46 -0.11 7.50 20.39
N GLN A 47 -0.59 6.42 21.02
CA GLN A 47 0.22 5.25 21.33
C GLN A 47 -0.16 4.13 20.38
N SER A 48 0.77 3.77 19.52
CA SER A 48 0.58 2.69 18.55
C SER A 48 0.45 1.33 19.23
N VAL A 49 -0.53 0.55 18.80
CA VAL A 49 -0.77 -0.78 19.34
C VAL A 49 0.37 -1.74 18.98
N VAL A 50 0.86 -2.47 19.97
CA VAL A 50 1.81 -3.57 19.76
C VAL A 50 1.00 -4.84 19.53
N GLY A 51 1.07 -5.34 18.29
CA GLY A 51 0.45 -6.61 17.93
C GLY A 51 1.21 -7.82 18.50
N THR A 52 0.62 -9.00 18.35
CA THR A 52 1.28 -10.26 18.72
C THR A 52 1.25 -11.23 17.53
N PHE A 53 2.27 -12.05 17.43
CA PHE A 53 2.31 -13.19 16.52
C PHE A 53 2.76 -14.43 17.28
N GLN A 54 1.93 -15.49 17.25
CA GLN A 54 2.15 -16.72 18.03
C GLN A 54 2.43 -16.45 19.52
N GLY A 55 1.68 -15.52 20.10
CA GLY A 55 1.80 -15.13 21.52
C GLY A 55 3.00 -14.24 21.86
N LYS A 56 3.85 -13.89 20.88
CA LYS A 56 5.01 -12.99 21.08
C LYS A 56 4.67 -11.57 20.60
N PRO A 57 5.03 -10.52 21.37
CA PRO A 57 4.79 -9.14 20.94
C PRO A 57 5.65 -8.78 19.73
N LEU A 58 5.04 -8.08 18.77
CA LEU A 58 5.70 -7.55 17.57
C LEU A 58 6.27 -6.15 17.90
N VAL A 59 7.37 -6.11 18.63
CA VAL A 59 8.00 -4.84 19.02
C VAL A 59 8.85 -4.29 17.89
N GLY A 60 8.64 -3.02 17.56
CA GLY A 60 9.39 -2.35 16.50
C GLY A 60 8.73 -2.50 15.12
N CYS A 61 9.54 -2.63 14.10
CA CYS A 61 9.13 -2.72 12.71
C CYS A 61 9.84 -3.87 11.99
N ASN A 62 9.13 -4.59 11.14
CA ASN A 62 9.72 -5.62 10.29
C ASN A 62 10.62 -4.97 9.25
N PHE A 63 11.83 -5.47 9.11
CA PHE A 63 12.86 -4.96 8.21
C PHE A 63 13.51 -6.10 7.42
N PHE A 64 14.04 -5.77 6.26
CA PHE A 64 14.87 -6.66 5.44
C PHE A 64 16.33 -6.21 5.47
N ASP A 65 17.21 -7.03 6.01
CA ASP A 65 18.64 -6.75 6.17
C ASP A 65 19.50 -7.10 4.94
N GLY A 66 18.87 -7.47 3.84
CA GLY A 66 19.53 -7.99 2.63
C GLY A 66 19.50 -9.52 2.54
N LYS A 67 19.22 -10.23 3.63
CA LYS A 67 19.19 -11.70 3.72
C LYS A 67 17.85 -12.22 4.22
N SER A 68 17.34 -11.66 5.29
CA SER A 68 16.13 -12.11 5.97
C SER A 68 15.22 -10.97 6.40
N TYR A 69 13.95 -11.29 6.61
CA TYR A 69 12.97 -10.39 7.21
C TYR A 69 12.87 -10.67 8.71
N GLY A 70 12.82 -9.62 9.52
CA GLY A 70 12.65 -9.76 10.97
C GLY A 70 12.23 -8.45 11.64
N TYR A 71 11.60 -8.55 12.80
CA TYR A 71 11.28 -7.38 13.62
C TYR A 71 12.53 -6.85 14.32
N ILE A 72 12.78 -5.56 14.20
CA ILE A 72 13.87 -4.85 14.86
C ILE A 72 13.25 -3.81 15.79
N ALA A 73 13.47 -3.97 17.09
CA ALA A 73 12.83 -3.15 18.13
C ALA A 73 13.16 -1.64 18.03
N ALA A 74 14.34 -1.31 17.50
CA ALA A 74 14.76 0.08 17.29
C ALA A 74 14.14 0.73 16.06
N HIS A 75 13.50 -0.05 15.19
CA HIS A 75 12.86 0.49 13.97
C HIS A 75 11.40 0.85 14.26
N ASN A 76 10.99 1.99 13.74
CA ASN A 76 9.65 2.54 13.89
C ASN A 76 9.35 3.52 12.74
N TRP A 77 8.23 4.21 12.78
CA TRP A 77 7.81 5.16 11.75
C TRP A 77 8.76 6.38 11.60
N GLU A 78 9.55 6.74 12.62
CA GLU A 78 10.58 7.80 12.53
C GLU A 78 11.91 7.28 11.99
N ASN A 79 12.19 6.00 12.22
CA ASN A 79 13.41 5.33 11.82
C ASN A 79 13.09 3.94 11.26
N PRO A 80 12.70 3.80 9.99
CA PRO A 80 12.35 2.51 9.39
C PRO A 80 13.55 1.60 9.11
N GLY A 81 14.79 2.02 9.46
CA GLY A 81 16.03 1.30 9.21
C GLY A 81 16.83 1.86 8.02
N TYR A 82 16.36 2.97 7.44
CA TYR A 82 17.06 3.71 6.38
C TYR A 82 16.71 5.21 6.48
N PRO A 83 17.53 6.09 5.86
CA PRO A 83 17.24 7.52 5.84
C PRO A 83 15.92 7.82 5.14
N GLN A 84 15.03 8.56 5.79
CA GLN A 84 13.72 8.93 5.26
C GLN A 84 13.50 10.44 5.38
N ARG A 85 12.95 11.03 4.31
CA ARG A 85 12.63 12.46 4.24
C ARG A 85 11.23 12.73 4.75
N GLU A 86 10.95 13.95 5.19
CA GLU A 86 9.61 14.38 5.64
C GLU A 86 8.54 14.28 4.54
N ASP A 87 8.94 14.39 3.28
CA ASP A 87 8.10 14.29 2.08
C ASP A 87 8.04 12.86 1.49
N ALA A 88 8.66 11.87 2.12
CA ALA A 88 8.51 10.46 1.76
C ALA A 88 7.27 9.85 2.44
N PRO A 89 6.72 8.72 1.93
CA PRO A 89 5.59 8.06 2.58
C PRO A 89 5.96 7.60 3.98
N VAL A 90 5.08 7.78 4.97
CA VAL A 90 5.27 7.13 6.26
C VAL A 90 5.17 5.62 6.11
N VAL A 91 6.09 4.91 6.72
CA VAL A 91 6.11 3.44 6.78
C VAL A 91 6.28 2.97 8.22
N CYS A 92 6.35 1.68 8.48
CA CYS A 92 6.37 1.14 9.84
C CYS A 92 5.13 1.50 10.67
N VAL A 93 4.00 1.64 10.01
CA VAL A 93 2.68 1.91 10.59
C VAL A 93 1.74 0.73 10.37
N SER A 94 0.92 0.42 11.36
CA SER A 94 -0.10 -0.63 11.27
C SER A 94 -1.38 -0.09 10.63
N TRP A 95 -2.30 -0.98 10.27
CA TRP A 95 -3.64 -0.60 9.83
C TRP A 95 -4.39 0.22 10.91
N SER A 96 -4.22 -0.16 12.19
CA SER A 96 -4.81 0.59 13.31
C SER A 96 -4.25 2.00 13.43
N ASP A 97 -2.94 2.21 13.17
CA ASP A 97 -2.32 3.53 13.15
C ASP A 97 -2.87 4.39 12.01
N ALA A 98 -3.04 3.78 10.82
CA ALA A 98 -3.63 4.45 9.66
C ALA A 98 -5.10 4.86 9.92
N LYS A 99 -5.87 3.99 10.58
CA LYS A 99 -7.25 4.27 10.98
C LYS A 99 -7.32 5.42 11.99
N ALA A 100 -6.47 5.40 13.02
CA ALA A 100 -6.41 6.47 14.01
C ALA A 100 -6.02 7.82 13.38
N TYR A 101 -5.10 7.82 12.40
CA TYR A 101 -4.78 9.02 11.62
C TYR A 101 -5.98 9.54 10.83
N ALA A 102 -6.74 8.66 10.16
CA ALA A 102 -7.93 9.04 9.40
C ALA A 102 -9.01 9.66 10.30
N GLU A 103 -9.23 9.08 11.48
CA GLU A 103 -10.18 9.57 12.49
C GLU A 103 -9.75 10.96 13.02
N TRP A 104 -8.46 11.13 13.36
CA TRP A 104 -7.93 12.43 13.78
C TRP A 104 -8.13 13.51 12.71
N LEU A 105 -7.79 13.19 11.45
CA LEU A 105 -7.93 14.17 10.36
C LEU A 105 -9.41 14.51 10.10
N SER A 106 -10.28 13.51 10.23
CA SER A 106 -11.74 13.73 10.11
C SER A 106 -12.26 14.69 11.17
N ASN A 107 -11.88 14.47 12.43
CA ASN A 107 -12.25 15.37 13.54
C ASN A 107 -11.69 16.78 13.36
N LYS A 108 -10.47 16.89 12.86
CA LYS A 108 -9.78 18.17 12.65
C LYS A 108 -10.40 19.01 11.53
N THR A 109 -10.88 18.36 10.48
CA THR A 109 -11.33 19.04 9.26
C THR A 109 -12.85 19.07 9.08
N GLY A 110 -13.58 18.25 9.82
CA GLY A 110 -15.03 18.04 9.64
C GLY A 110 -15.41 17.20 8.43
N ARG A 111 -14.42 16.66 7.67
CA ARG A 111 -14.66 15.78 6.52
C ARG A 111 -14.42 14.33 6.92
N LYS A 112 -15.17 13.40 6.37
CA LYS A 112 -15.01 11.97 6.65
C LYS A 112 -13.89 11.36 5.83
N TYR A 113 -12.71 11.18 6.45
CA TYR A 113 -11.59 10.44 5.87
C TYR A 113 -11.61 8.99 6.37
N ARG A 114 -11.14 8.10 5.51
CA ARG A 114 -11.02 6.67 5.80
C ARG A 114 -9.89 6.04 4.99
N ILE A 115 -9.56 4.81 5.30
CA ILE A 115 -8.72 3.97 4.46
C ILE A 115 -9.56 3.52 3.24
N PRO A 116 -9.05 3.53 2.01
CA PRO A 116 -9.79 3.07 0.83
C PRO A 116 -10.10 1.58 0.90
N SER A 117 -11.19 1.14 0.27
CA SER A 117 -11.42 -0.27 0.05
C SER A 117 -10.43 -0.83 -0.98
N THR A 118 -10.29 -2.16 -1.01
CA THR A 118 -9.46 -2.87 -2.01
C THR A 118 -9.93 -2.58 -3.43
N VAL A 119 -11.24 -2.50 -3.65
CA VAL A 119 -11.85 -2.23 -4.95
C VAL A 119 -11.57 -0.79 -5.37
N GLU A 120 -11.77 0.18 -4.48
CA GLU A 120 -11.45 1.59 -4.74
C GLU A 120 -9.98 1.78 -5.10
N PHE A 121 -9.08 1.13 -4.34
CA PHE A 121 -7.64 1.22 -4.61
C PHE A 121 -7.28 0.62 -5.97
N GLU A 122 -7.79 -0.58 -6.30
CA GLU A 122 -7.51 -1.24 -7.58
C GLU A 122 -8.07 -0.44 -8.76
N TYR A 123 -9.30 0.06 -8.66
CA TYR A 123 -9.91 0.95 -9.66
C TYR A 123 -9.04 2.20 -9.89
N ALA A 124 -8.66 2.86 -8.80
CA ALA A 124 -7.82 4.05 -8.84
C ALA A 124 -6.43 3.75 -9.42
N SER A 125 -5.80 2.63 -9.03
CA SER A 125 -4.49 2.20 -9.52
C SER A 125 -4.49 1.91 -11.02
N ARG A 126 -5.57 1.34 -11.55
CA ARG A 126 -5.71 1.06 -12.99
C ARG A 126 -5.85 2.31 -13.84
N GLY A 127 -6.38 3.40 -13.30
CA GLY A 127 -6.54 4.65 -14.04
C GLY A 127 -7.36 4.51 -15.32
N GLY A 128 -8.38 3.63 -15.33
CA GLY A 128 -9.22 3.33 -16.50
C GLY A 128 -8.59 2.34 -17.49
N ARG A 129 -7.46 1.69 -17.17
CA ARG A 129 -6.79 0.70 -18.01
C ARG A 129 -7.06 -0.72 -17.53
N ASP A 130 -7.12 -1.67 -18.46
CA ASP A 130 -7.26 -3.10 -18.19
C ASP A 130 -5.92 -3.85 -18.41
N THR A 131 -4.82 -3.19 -18.10
CA THR A 131 -3.46 -3.72 -18.22
C THR A 131 -2.86 -3.95 -16.81
N PRO A 132 -1.78 -4.74 -16.66
CA PRO A 132 -1.13 -4.97 -15.37
C PRO A 132 -0.77 -3.68 -14.64
N TRP A 133 -0.34 -2.68 -15.40
CA TRP A 133 0.01 -1.34 -14.94
C TRP A 133 -0.79 -0.28 -15.71
N PHE A 134 -1.01 0.88 -15.11
CA PHE A 134 -1.72 1.98 -15.78
C PHE A 134 -0.96 2.54 -17.01
N TRP A 135 0.34 2.29 -17.13
CA TRP A 135 1.14 2.64 -18.32
C TRP A 135 1.15 1.54 -19.39
N GLY A 136 0.50 0.40 -19.18
CA GLY A 136 0.40 -0.70 -20.14
C GLY A 136 1.08 -1.99 -19.68
N THR A 137 1.84 -2.61 -20.57
CA THR A 137 2.50 -3.93 -20.34
C THR A 137 4.02 -3.88 -20.41
N ASN A 138 4.59 -2.72 -20.80
CA ASN A 138 6.05 -2.59 -20.93
C ASN A 138 6.72 -2.34 -19.58
N SER A 139 7.45 -3.34 -19.09
CA SER A 139 8.18 -3.25 -17.82
C SER A 139 9.40 -2.33 -17.88
N GLU A 140 9.94 -2.01 -19.05
CA GLU A 140 11.09 -1.11 -19.21
C GLU A 140 10.72 0.35 -18.91
N GLU A 141 9.45 0.71 -19.03
CA GLU A 141 8.95 2.05 -18.77
C GLU A 141 8.64 2.32 -17.29
N ALA A 142 8.63 1.27 -16.46
CA ALA A 142 8.14 1.33 -15.08
C ALA A 142 8.79 2.45 -14.25
N CYS A 143 10.09 2.67 -14.38
CA CYS A 143 10.83 3.70 -13.63
C CYS A 143 10.47 5.16 -13.99
N LYS A 144 9.64 5.39 -15.01
CA LYS A 144 9.04 6.72 -15.25
C LYS A 144 7.85 6.98 -14.32
N TYR A 145 7.22 5.92 -13.85
CA TYR A 145 5.92 5.95 -13.19
C TYR A 145 5.94 5.47 -11.75
N ALA A 146 7.01 4.78 -11.32
CA ALA A 146 7.04 4.13 -10.02
C ALA A 146 8.46 3.98 -9.46
N ASN A 147 8.57 4.08 -8.13
CA ASN A 147 9.73 3.63 -7.36
C ASN A 147 9.51 2.15 -7.01
N ILE A 148 10.32 1.26 -7.56
CA ILE A 148 10.12 -0.19 -7.54
C ILE A 148 11.44 -0.96 -7.40
N GLY A 149 11.35 -2.27 -7.19
CA GLY A 149 12.53 -3.13 -7.22
C GLY A 149 13.13 -3.18 -8.62
N ASP A 150 14.13 -2.37 -8.88
CA ASP A 150 14.78 -2.11 -10.16
C ASP A 150 16.30 -2.41 -10.14
N ARG A 151 17.06 -1.92 -11.13
CA ARG A 151 18.51 -2.07 -11.15
C ARG A 151 19.21 -1.25 -10.06
N THR A 152 18.65 -0.08 -9.68
CA THR A 152 19.19 0.73 -8.57
C THR A 152 19.08 -0.04 -7.26
N PHE A 153 17.91 -0.61 -6.97
CA PHE A 153 17.71 -1.51 -5.85
C PHE A 153 18.65 -2.72 -5.88
N ASN A 154 18.81 -3.37 -7.04
CA ASN A 154 19.66 -4.56 -7.18
C ASN A 154 21.15 -4.31 -7.02
N ARG A 155 21.63 -3.08 -7.22
CA ARG A 155 23.03 -2.73 -6.87
C ARG A 155 23.29 -2.82 -5.37
N GLN A 156 22.29 -2.52 -4.54
CA GLN A 156 22.37 -2.63 -3.08
C GLN A 156 22.01 -4.03 -2.59
N PHE A 157 21.02 -4.66 -3.20
CA PHE A 157 20.46 -5.96 -2.79
C PHE A 157 20.44 -6.93 -3.97
N PRO A 158 21.59 -7.53 -4.35
CA PRO A 158 21.72 -8.32 -5.57
C PRO A 158 20.87 -9.60 -5.56
N ASN A 159 20.66 -10.14 -6.78
CA ASN A 159 19.97 -11.40 -7.02
C ASN A 159 18.46 -11.38 -6.71
N ARG A 160 17.81 -10.22 -6.84
CA ARG A 160 16.35 -10.09 -6.72
C ARG A 160 15.70 -9.91 -8.10
N PRO A 161 14.53 -10.53 -8.33
CA PRO A 161 13.73 -10.21 -9.51
C PRO A 161 13.40 -8.72 -9.53
N SER A 162 13.76 -8.02 -10.60
CA SER A 162 13.64 -6.58 -10.69
C SER A 162 13.19 -6.13 -12.06
N PHE A 163 12.68 -4.89 -12.11
CA PHE A 163 12.39 -4.23 -13.36
C PHE A 163 13.69 -3.86 -14.10
N PRO A 164 13.69 -3.92 -15.46
CA PRO A 164 14.88 -3.67 -16.25
C PRO A 164 15.12 -2.17 -16.52
N CYS A 165 14.95 -1.32 -15.53
CA CYS A 165 15.13 0.13 -15.60
C CYS A 165 15.84 0.64 -14.35
N ASP A 166 16.03 1.95 -14.21
CA ASP A 166 16.67 2.62 -13.08
C ASP A 166 15.81 3.81 -12.65
N ASP A 167 15.21 3.78 -11.46
CA ASP A 167 14.41 4.87 -10.88
C ASP A 167 15.24 5.86 -10.05
N GLY A 168 16.45 5.45 -9.66
CA GLY A 168 17.40 6.26 -8.90
C GLY A 168 17.25 6.17 -7.38
N TYR A 169 16.37 5.33 -6.87
CA TYR A 169 16.09 5.18 -5.43
C TYR A 169 16.36 3.75 -4.96
N VAL A 170 17.02 3.63 -3.82
CA VAL A 170 17.21 2.34 -3.14
C VAL A 170 16.10 2.08 -2.13
N TYR A 171 15.53 3.15 -1.58
CA TYR A 171 14.47 3.16 -0.57
C TYR A 171 13.29 4.04 -1.04
N THR A 172 12.40 4.41 -0.14
CA THR A 172 11.27 5.30 -0.47
C THR A 172 11.74 6.62 -1.10
N ALA A 173 11.05 7.06 -2.14
CA ALA A 173 11.19 8.38 -2.74
C ALA A 173 10.24 9.39 -2.07
N ALA A 174 10.44 10.68 -2.32
CA ALA A 174 9.43 11.70 -2.04
C ALA A 174 8.13 11.36 -2.78
N VAL A 175 6.97 11.53 -2.12
CA VAL A 175 5.68 11.26 -2.76
C VAL A 175 5.46 12.18 -3.97
N GLY A 176 4.81 11.67 -5.02
CA GLY A 176 4.55 12.43 -6.24
C GLY A 176 5.79 12.68 -7.10
N ARG A 177 6.88 11.95 -6.88
CA ARG A 177 8.12 12.12 -7.64
C ARG A 177 8.01 11.61 -9.08
N PHE A 178 7.23 10.58 -9.30
CA PHE A 178 7.05 9.90 -10.59
C PHE A 178 5.81 10.43 -11.33
N ALA A 179 5.65 10.06 -12.59
CA ALA A 179 4.50 10.51 -13.36
C ALA A 179 3.19 9.90 -12.82
N PRO A 180 2.11 10.70 -12.75
CA PRO A 180 0.83 10.22 -12.23
C PRO A 180 0.14 9.28 -13.24
N ASN A 181 -0.83 8.53 -12.75
CA ASN A 181 -1.74 7.78 -13.59
C ASN A 181 -2.78 8.71 -14.28
N PRO A 182 -3.63 8.20 -15.21
CA PRO A 182 -4.63 9.00 -15.90
C PRO A 182 -5.65 9.73 -15.01
N PHE A 183 -5.81 9.30 -13.75
CA PHE A 183 -6.66 9.98 -12.77
C PHE A 183 -5.93 11.06 -11.96
N GLY A 184 -4.65 11.32 -12.25
CA GLY A 184 -3.81 12.30 -11.54
C GLY A 184 -3.32 11.81 -10.19
N LEU A 185 -3.31 10.49 -9.97
CA LEU A 185 -2.84 9.85 -8.74
C LEU A 185 -1.40 9.38 -8.92
N TYR A 186 -0.58 9.63 -7.92
CA TYR A 186 0.84 9.29 -7.87
C TYR A 186 1.07 8.04 -7.02
N ASP A 187 2.15 7.34 -7.29
CA ASP A 187 2.67 6.25 -6.47
C ASP A 187 1.65 5.12 -6.19
N MET A 188 0.64 4.97 -7.09
CA MET A 188 -0.35 3.89 -6.99
C MET A 188 0.27 2.49 -7.20
N ILE A 189 1.47 2.46 -7.76
CA ILE A 189 2.33 1.30 -7.93
C ILE A 189 3.72 1.66 -7.40
N GLY A 190 4.28 0.84 -6.51
CA GLY A 190 5.63 1.07 -5.96
C GLY A 190 5.63 2.00 -4.75
N ASN A 191 6.76 2.58 -4.43
CA ASN A 191 7.10 3.41 -3.29
C ASN A 191 6.82 2.73 -1.94
N ALA A 192 5.59 2.70 -1.46
CA ALA A 192 5.19 1.92 -0.30
C ALA A 192 3.95 1.06 -0.60
N TRP A 193 3.91 -0.17 -0.07
CA TRP A 193 2.66 -0.90 0.07
C TRP A 193 1.68 -0.05 0.87
N GLU A 194 0.40 -0.16 0.55
CA GLU A 194 -0.61 0.67 1.20
C GLU A 194 -1.73 -0.16 1.80
N TRP A 195 -2.05 0.13 3.05
CA TRP A 195 -3.19 -0.46 3.72
C TRP A 195 -4.50 -0.17 2.97
N THR A 196 -5.32 -1.21 2.83
CA THR A 196 -6.74 -1.06 2.49
C THR A 196 -7.63 -1.49 3.66
N ASN A 197 -8.89 -1.10 3.62
CA ASN A 197 -9.81 -1.32 4.76
C ASN A 197 -10.35 -2.76 4.82
N ASP A 198 -10.27 -3.51 3.73
CA ASP A 198 -10.86 -4.85 3.64
C ASP A 198 -10.17 -5.85 4.55
N CYS A 199 -10.95 -6.68 5.22
CA CYS A 199 -10.48 -7.91 5.84
C CYS A 199 -9.96 -8.86 4.75
N PHE A 200 -9.05 -9.75 5.12
CA PHE A 200 -8.55 -10.71 4.13
C PHE A 200 -9.59 -11.79 3.83
N HIS A 201 -9.89 -11.96 2.55
CA HIS A 201 -10.69 -13.06 2.02
C HIS A 201 -9.87 -13.87 1.02
N ALA A 202 -9.83 -15.19 1.18
CA ALA A 202 -9.09 -16.07 0.28
C ALA A 202 -9.79 -16.23 -1.08
N ASN A 203 -11.13 -16.15 -1.08
CA ASN A 203 -11.96 -16.27 -2.28
C ASN A 203 -12.60 -14.91 -2.62
N LEU A 204 -12.49 -14.50 -3.88
CA LEU A 204 -13.04 -13.23 -4.36
C LEU A 204 -14.40 -13.38 -5.07
N SER A 205 -14.95 -14.59 -5.18
CA SER A 205 -16.17 -14.83 -5.99
C SER A 205 -17.41 -14.12 -5.47
N VAL A 206 -17.43 -13.78 -4.20
CA VAL A 206 -18.53 -13.08 -3.53
C VAL A 206 -18.11 -11.69 -3.00
N SER A 207 -17.03 -11.14 -3.56
CA SER A 207 -16.55 -9.81 -3.22
C SER A 207 -17.63 -8.75 -3.45
N PRO A 208 -17.77 -7.74 -2.56
CA PRO A 208 -18.60 -6.58 -2.83
C PRO A 208 -18.23 -5.95 -4.18
N VAL A 209 -19.26 -5.58 -4.94
CA VAL A 209 -19.09 -5.02 -6.28
C VAL A 209 -19.39 -3.53 -6.35
N ASP A 210 -19.86 -2.94 -5.25
CA ASP A 210 -20.30 -1.55 -5.11
C ASP A 210 -19.21 -0.58 -4.64
N GLY A 211 -18.01 -1.08 -4.41
CA GLY A 211 -16.87 -0.30 -3.87
C GLY A 211 -16.80 -0.26 -2.35
N SER A 212 -17.77 -0.83 -1.62
CA SER A 212 -17.71 -0.92 -0.17
C SER A 212 -16.54 -1.79 0.32
N SER A 213 -16.09 -1.54 1.54
CA SER A 213 -15.08 -2.39 2.19
C SER A 213 -15.67 -3.75 2.54
N TRP A 214 -14.96 -4.80 2.21
CA TRP A 214 -15.35 -6.16 2.55
C TRP A 214 -14.84 -6.52 3.94
N GLU A 215 -15.73 -6.51 4.90
CA GLU A 215 -15.41 -6.75 6.31
C GLU A 215 -15.50 -8.24 6.68
N ALA A 216 -16.05 -8.58 7.85
CA ALA A 216 -16.05 -9.96 8.37
C ALA A 216 -17.05 -10.90 7.69
N ALA A 217 -17.94 -10.39 6.81
CA ALA A 217 -18.87 -11.25 6.06
C ALA A 217 -18.10 -12.27 5.18
N ASP A 218 -18.77 -13.37 4.80
CA ASP A 218 -18.24 -14.36 3.86
C ASP A 218 -16.86 -14.92 4.24
N GLU A 219 -16.70 -15.29 5.51
CA GLU A 219 -15.45 -15.84 6.06
C GLU A 219 -14.24 -14.87 6.06
N GLY A 220 -14.50 -13.57 6.12
CA GLY A 220 -13.45 -12.55 6.22
C GLY A 220 -12.67 -12.63 7.53
N ASP A 221 -11.35 -12.72 7.43
CA ASP A 221 -10.45 -12.70 8.59
C ASP A 221 -9.92 -11.28 8.83
N CYS A 222 -10.57 -10.53 9.72
CA CYS A 222 -10.21 -9.16 10.05
C CYS A 222 -8.96 -9.00 10.93
N ASN A 223 -8.38 -10.09 11.41
CA ASN A 223 -7.03 -10.05 11.97
C ASN A 223 -5.98 -9.75 10.89
N PHE A 224 -6.35 -9.98 9.63
CA PHE A 224 -5.53 -9.65 8.47
C PHE A 224 -6.24 -8.64 7.58
N ARG A 225 -5.44 -7.79 6.95
CA ARG A 225 -5.88 -6.81 5.96
C ARG A 225 -5.22 -7.09 4.61
N THR A 226 -5.67 -6.39 3.60
CA THR A 226 -5.25 -6.63 2.20
C THR A 226 -4.46 -5.42 1.66
N PRO A 227 -3.15 -5.26 1.95
CA PRO A 227 -2.35 -4.22 1.33
C PRO A 227 -2.26 -4.36 -0.18
N LYS A 228 -2.09 -3.23 -0.87
CA LYS A 228 -2.00 -3.12 -2.33
C LYS A 228 -0.85 -2.20 -2.77
N GLY A 229 -0.60 -2.14 -4.08
CA GLY A 229 0.32 -1.20 -4.72
C GLY A 229 1.74 -1.74 -4.96
N GLY A 230 2.26 -2.58 -4.10
CA GLY A 230 3.70 -2.91 -4.11
C GLY A 230 4.54 -1.82 -3.45
N SER A 231 5.85 -1.94 -3.49
CA SER A 231 6.77 -0.99 -2.87
C SER A 231 8.10 -0.89 -3.63
N TRP A 232 9.00 -0.03 -3.17
CA TRP A 232 10.34 0.16 -3.71
C TRP A 232 11.22 -1.11 -3.79
N ILE A 233 10.89 -2.16 -3.05
CA ILE A 233 11.56 -3.47 -3.09
C ILE A 233 10.82 -4.50 -3.95
N SER A 234 9.62 -4.17 -4.41
CA SER A 234 8.74 -5.12 -5.11
C SER A 234 9.15 -5.26 -6.57
N GLY A 235 9.49 -6.47 -6.99
CA GLY A 235 9.73 -6.79 -8.39
C GLY A 235 8.44 -6.94 -9.20
N ILE A 236 8.57 -7.28 -10.49
CA ILE A 236 7.49 -7.31 -11.49
C ILE A 236 6.23 -8.03 -11.01
N GLY A 237 6.39 -9.19 -10.37
CA GLY A 237 5.25 -9.99 -9.92
C GLY A 237 4.47 -9.41 -8.74
N TRP A 238 5.01 -8.40 -8.05
CA TRP A 238 4.43 -7.80 -6.84
C TRP A 238 4.01 -6.34 -7.00
N SER A 239 4.28 -5.73 -8.14
CA SER A 239 3.97 -4.32 -8.43
C SER A 239 2.95 -4.21 -9.56
N ARG A 240 1.77 -4.80 -9.41
CA ARG A 240 0.68 -4.77 -10.41
C ARG A 240 -0.63 -4.38 -9.74
N ALA A 241 -1.54 -3.74 -10.47
CA ALA A 241 -2.81 -3.27 -9.93
C ALA A 241 -3.64 -4.36 -9.25
N ALA A 242 -3.64 -5.59 -9.81
CA ALA A 242 -4.40 -6.72 -9.27
C ALA A 242 -3.77 -7.40 -8.05
N VAL A 243 -2.49 -7.15 -7.78
CA VAL A 243 -1.79 -7.79 -6.65
C VAL A 243 -2.39 -7.37 -5.33
N ARG A 244 -2.48 -8.33 -4.44
CA ARG A 244 -2.96 -8.15 -3.07
C ARG A 244 -2.05 -8.94 -2.12
N SER A 245 -1.67 -8.33 -1.01
CA SER A 245 -0.98 -8.98 0.09
C SER A 245 -1.97 -9.46 1.17
N ARG A 246 -1.46 -10.14 2.17
CA ARG A 246 -2.17 -10.51 3.39
C ARG A 246 -1.27 -10.21 4.56
N ASP A 247 -1.57 -9.19 5.32
CA ASP A 247 -0.76 -8.76 6.46
C ASP A 247 -1.63 -8.55 7.70
N GLY A 248 -1.12 -8.93 8.85
CA GLY A 248 -1.84 -8.76 10.12
C GLY A 248 -2.18 -7.30 10.39
N ALA A 249 -3.36 -7.00 10.92
CA ALA A 249 -3.82 -5.62 11.14
C ALA A 249 -2.88 -4.78 12.02
N HIS A 250 -2.05 -5.42 12.85
CA HIS A 250 -1.02 -4.78 13.69
C HIS A 250 0.40 -4.96 13.15
N TYR A 251 0.55 -5.54 11.95
CA TYR A 251 1.85 -5.69 11.31
C TYR A 251 2.40 -4.33 10.91
N LYS A 252 3.69 -4.13 11.13
CA LYS A 252 4.43 -2.92 10.75
C LYS A 252 5.62 -3.31 9.92
N SER A 253 5.80 -2.67 8.78
CA SER A 253 6.90 -2.97 7.88
C SER A 253 7.52 -1.72 7.29
N PHE A 254 8.81 -1.75 7.10
CA PHE A 254 9.65 -0.72 6.50
C PHE A 254 9.24 -0.30 5.07
N MET A 255 8.29 -0.99 4.49
CA MET A 255 7.80 -0.78 3.13
C MET A 255 6.26 -0.67 3.06
N LEU A 256 5.58 -0.46 4.21
CA LEU A 256 4.12 -0.47 4.29
C LEU A 256 3.63 0.79 4.98
N GLY A 257 2.89 1.59 4.24
CA GLY A 257 2.25 2.84 4.63
C GLY A 257 0.77 2.85 4.27
N PHE A 258 0.22 4.02 3.93
CA PHE A 258 -1.19 4.17 3.56
C PHE A 258 -1.47 5.50 2.87
N ARG A 259 -2.59 5.57 2.17
CA ARG A 259 -3.25 6.82 1.76
C ARG A 259 -4.69 6.86 2.24
N LEU A 260 -5.33 8.02 2.13
CA LEU A 260 -6.71 8.23 2.55
C LEU A 260 -7.66 8.32 1.36
N ALA A 261 -8.86 7.81 1.57
CA ALA A 261 -10.05 8.16 0.82
C ALA A 261 -10.93 9.10 1.65
N ALA A 262 -11.82 9.83 0.98
CA ALA A 262 -12.85 10.63 1.62
C ALA A 262 -14.19 10.44 0.90
N GLU A 263 -15.27 10.53 1.66
CA GLU A 263 -16.60 10.64 1.09
C GLU A 263 -16.75 11.98 0.35
N VAL A 264 -17.48 11.97 -0.74
CA VAL A 264 -17.85 13.16 -1.50
C VAL A 264 -19.34 13.34 -1.36
N ASP A 265 -19.75 14.47 -0.84
CA ASP A 265 -21.17 14.82 -0.75
C ASP A 265 -21.78 14.84 -2.16
N LYS A 266 -22.98 14.27 -2.30
CA LYS A 266 -23.74 14.21 -3.55
C LYS A 266 -24.32 15.56 -3.91
#